data_bafe196644702543388389af6cc5db2a
#
_entry.id   bafe196644702543388389af6cc5db2a
#
_cell.length_a   1.000
_cell.length_b   1.000
_cell.length_c   1.000
_cell.angle_alpha   90.00
_cell.angle_beta   90.00
_cell.angle_gamma   90.00
#
_symmetry.space_group_name_H-M   'P 1'
#
loop_
_entity.id
_entity.type
_entity.pdbx_description
1 polymer ?
#
loop_
_entity_poly.entity_id
_entity_poly.type
_entity_poly.pdbx_seq_one_letter_code
_entity_poly.pdbx_strand_id
1 'polypeptide(L)'
;MGFSISGKTAIITGAANGIGLAISKHFLNAGANVIMADIDEERLEIEKTLLEGREVHTYAGDVSEKLTVANLLSYTIDNFERVDILVNASRQVITSDPIDPKADGVEDLFRQNVLSALRLSQAVAKRIISQNGDSAEEGKGGSIINLSSIAAERTHPNLLAYSLSSAAMNQMTRSLAVGFAEHDIRVNAIAIGSVISANLERLLAEEDEMEEEMRAATPLGRLADASEVCQTAQYLASDASSFVTGQVLTVDGGRTLFDPLNKVEH
;
A
#
# COMPACT_ATOMS: atom_id res chain seq x y z
N MET A 1 8.21 -5.99 -22.28
CA MET A 1 6.75 -5.79 -22.23
C MET A 1 6.17 -6.12 -20.85
N GLY A 2 6.71 -7.05 -20.10
CA GLY A 2 6.09 -7.54 -18.87
C GLY A 2 5.89 -6.53 -17.73
N PHE A 3 6.73 -5.51 -17.56
CA PHE A 3 6.67 -4.54 -16.46
C PHE A 3 5.91 -3.25 -16.78
N SER A 4 5.36 -3.10 -17.99
CA SER A 4 4.65 -1.89 -18.38
C SER A 4 3.30 -1.78 -17.68
N ILE A 5 3.00 -0.57 -17.19
CA ILE A 5 1.68 -0.15 -16.70
C ILE A 5 1.17 1.06 -17.48
N SER A 6 1.78 1.34 -18.63
CA SER A 6 1.42 2.48 -19.47
C SER A 6 -0.04 2.39 -19.93
N GLY A 7 -0.79 3.47 -19.77
CA GLY A 7 -2.21 3.57 -20.11
C GLY A 7 -3.15 2.86 -19.12
N LYS A 8 -2.65 2.17 -18.10
CA LYS A 8 -3.49 1.63 -17.01
C LYS A 8 -3.90 2.75 -16.05
N THR A 9 -5.09 2.69 -15.50
CA THR A 9 -5.61 3.64 -14.52
C THR A 9 -5.46 3.09 -13.11
N ALA A 10 -4.77 3.82 -12.25
CA ALA A 10 -4.47 3.46 -10.87
C ALA A 10 -5.14 4.40 -9.87
N ILE A 11 -5.81 3.86 -8.86
CA ILE A 11 -6.20 4.57 -7.64
C ILE A 11 -5.14 4.28 -6.59
N ILE A 12 -4.57 5.32 -5.97
CA ILE A 12 -3.58 5.19 -4.90
C ILE A 12 -4.07 5.99 -3.69
N THR A 13 -4.30 5.31 -2.57
CA THR A 13 -4.69 5.95 -1.31
C THR A 13 -3.47 6.31 -0.46
N GLY A 14 -3.61 7.29 0.46
CA GLY A 14 -2.47 7.78 1.22
C GLY A 14 -1.44 8.49 0.33
N ALA A 15 -1.91 9.16 -0.72
CA ALA A 15 -1.08 9.67 -1.80
C ALA A 15 -0.56 11.10 -1.60
N ALA A 16 -0.94 11.77 -0.51
CA ALA A 16 -0.46 13.13 -0.20
C ALA A 16 0.99 13.15 0.29
N ASN A 17 1.50 12.04 0.82
CA ASN A 17 2.86 11.97 1.37
C ASN A 17 3.44 10.55 1.34
N GLY A 18 4.70 10.41 1.79
CA GLY A 18 5.36 9.14 2.04
C GLY A 18 5.33 8.16 0.86
N ILE A 19 5.04 6.90 1.15
CA ILE A 19 5.15 5.80 0.17
C ILE A 19 4.03 5.88 -0.87
N GLY A 20 2.80 6.27 -0.49
CA GLY A 20 1.70 6.45 -1.44
C GLY A 20 2.01 7.52 -2.49
N LEU A 21 2.58 8.65 -2.06
CA LEU A 21 3.04 9.71 -2.97
C LEU A 21 4.18 9.22 -3.88
N ALA A 22 5.15 8.50 -3.32
CA ALA A 22 6.27 7.95 -4.09
C ALA A 22 5.78 6.98 -5.18
N ILE A 23 4.85 6.08 -4.84
CA ILE A 23 4.22 5.15 -5.80
C ILE A 23 3.45 5.94 -6.87
N SER A 24 2.70 6.99 -6.49
CA SER A 24 1.96 7.82 -7.45
C SER A 24 2.89 8.46 -8.48
N LYS A 25 3.96 9.11 -8.02
CA LYS A 25 4.99 9.70 -8.89
C LYS A 25 5.66 8.65 -9.80
N HIS A 26 5.95 7.50 -9.24
CA HIS A 26 6.57 6.39 -9.99
C HIS A 26 5.64 5.83 -11.07
N PHE A 27 4.36 5.61 -10.77
CA PHE A 27 3.37 5.11 -11.73
C PHE A 27 3.12 6.12 -12.86
N LEU A 28 3.04 7.40 -12.54
CA LEU A 28 2.97 8.47 -13.55
C LEU A 28 4.19 8.47 -14.48
N ASN A 29 5.40 8.28 -13.94
CA ASN A 29 6.62 8.17 -14.73
C ASN A 29 6.63 6.91 -15.62
N ALA A 30 5.95 5.84 -15.18
CA ALA A 30 5.76 4.62 -15.96
C ALA A 30 4.60 4.71 -16.98
N GLY A 31 3.96 5.87 -17.12
CA GLY A 31 2.92 6.16 -18.11
C GLY A 31 1.51 5.73 -17.69
N ALA A 32 1.25 5.47 -16.42
CA ALA A 32 -0.09 5.21 -15.91
C ALA A 32 -0.87 6.52 -15.69
N ASN A 33 -2.20 6.44 -15.77
CA ASN A 33 -3.12 7.46 -15.29
C ASN A 33 -3.31 7.25 -13.77
N VAL A 34 -3.25 8.31 -12.97
CA VAL A 34 -3.28 8.17 -11.51
C VAL A 34 -4.33 9.06 -10.87
N ILE A 35 -5.17 8.46 -10.02
CA ILE A 35 -5.97 9.17 -9.03
C ILE A 35 -5.23 9.09 -7.67
N MET A 36 -4.78 10.23 -7.20
CA MET A 36 -4.17 10.39 -5.88
C MET A 36 -5.27 10.69 -4.85
N ALA A 37 -5.54 9.76 -3.94
CA ALA A 37 -6.57 9.91 -2.92
C ALA A 37 -5.95 10.05 -1.52
N ASP A 38 -6.34 11.08 -0.78
CA ASP A 38 -5.91 11.31 0.60
C ASP A 38 -6.93 12.16 1.36
N ILE A 39 -6.82 12.23 2.67
CA ILE A 39 -7.61 13.14 3.51
C ILE A 39 -7.03 14.57 3.50
N ASP A 40 -5.74 14.72 3.20
CA ASP A 40 -5.00 15.98 3.18
C ASP A 40 -5.14 16.67 1.81
N GLU A 41 -6.23 17.46 1.67
CA GLU A 41 -6.55 18.19 0.45
C GLU A 41 -5.46 19.20 0.07
N GLU A 42 -4.94 19.95 1.05
CA GLU A 42 -3.93 20.97 0.80
C GLU A 42 -2.64 20.35 0.21
N ARG A 43 -2.20 19.26 0.81
CA ARG A 43 -1.02 18.57 0.34
C ARG A 43 -1.23 17.93 -1.03
N LEU A 44 -2.40 17.35 -1.31
CA LEU A 44 -2.73 16.81 -2.63
C LEU A 44 -2.65 17.89 -3.72
N GLU A 45 -3.17 19.09 -3.50
CA GLU A 45 -3.14 20.16 -4.50
C GLU A 45 -1.72 20.71 -4.73
N ILE A 46 -0.88 20.77 -3.69
CA ILE A 46 0.54 21.11 -3.83
C ILE A 46 1.23 20.07 -4.73
N GLU A 47 1.07 18.79 -4.43
CA GLU A 47 1.71 17.72 -5.19
C GLU A 47 1.19 17.63 -6.64
N LYS A 48 -0.10 17.85 -6.86
CA LYS A 48 -0.69 17.92 -8.21
C LYS A 48 -0.07 19.05 -9.05
N THR A 49 0.13 20.21 -8.45
CA THR A 49 0.77 21.34 -9.13
C THR A 49 2.19 21.00 -9.58
N LEU A 50 2.95 20.24 -8.77
CA LEU A 50 4.29 19.77 -9.12
C LEU A 50 4.30 18.69 -10.22
N LEU A 51 3.14 18.09 -10.49
CA LEU A 51 2.94 17.04 -11.50
C LEU A 51 2.20 17.53 -12.75
N GLU A 52 2.13 18.86 -12.95
CA GLU A 52 1.46 19.47 -14.10
C GLU A 52 1.96 18.86 -15.43
N GLY A 53 1.03 18.59 -16.35
CA GLY A 53 1.31 17.93 -17.63
C GLY A 53 1.37 16.40 -17.58
N ARG A 54 1.04 15.79 -16.45
CA ARG A 54 0.85 14.34 -16.29
C ARG A 54 -0.63 14.00 -16.22
N GLU A 55 -0.95 12.73 -16.50
CA GLU A 55 -2.32 12.18 -16.37
C GLU A 55 -2.64 11.88 -14.90
N VAL A 56 -2.83 12.94 -14.10
CA VAL A 56 -3.05 12.87 -12.67
C VAL A 56 -4.24 13.72 -12.23
N HIS A 57 -5.06 13.13 -11.36
CA HIS A 57 -6.11 13.84 -10.65
C HIS A 57 -6.01 13.55 -9.14
N THR A 58 -6.52 14.47 -8.33
CA THR A 58 -6.55 14.37 -6.87
C THR A 58 -7.96 14.22 -6.37
N TYR A 59 -8.14 13.45 -5.31
CA TYR A 59 -9.42 13.28 -4.65
C TYR A 59 -9.23 13.36 -3.12
N ALA A 60 -9.76 14.42 -2.50
CA ALA A 60 -9.70 14.60 -1.06
C ALA A 60 -10.88 13.90 -0.37
N GLY A 61 -10.58 13.03 0.61
CA GLY A 61 -11.61 12.36 1.39
C GLY A 61 -11.12 11.20 2.23
N ASP A 62 -11.87 10.89 3.28
CA ASP A 62 -11.60 9.74 4.15
C ASP A 62 -12.17 8.45 3.53
N VAL A 63 -11.29 7.58 3.05
CA VAL A 63 -11.64 6.29 2.45
C VAL A 63 -12.22 5.27 3.44
N SER A 64 -12.26 5.58 4.74
CA SER A 64 -13.01 4.79 5.73
C SER A 64 -14.53 5.00 5.60
N GLU A 65 -14.96 6.09 4.96
CA GLU A 65 -16.35 6.45 4.78
C GLU A 65 -16.93 5.85 3.49
N LYS A 66 -18.11 5.20 3.57
CA LYS A 66 -18.73 4.51 2.42
C LYS A 66 -19.03 5.46 1.26
N LEU A 67 -19.47 6.69 1.56
CA LEU A 67 -19.81 7.67 0.53
C LEU A 67 -18.57 8.14 -0.21
N THR A 68 -17.45 8.32 0.51
CA THR A 68 -16.15 8.67 -0.07
C THR A 68 -15.69 7.62 -1.06
N VAL A 69 -15.80 6.33 -0.72
CA VAL A 69 -15.43 5.22 -1.63
C VAL A 69 -16.27 5.26 -2.92
N ALA A 70 -17.58 5.46 -2.81
CA ALA A 70 -18.47 5.53 -4.00
C ALA A 70 -18.12 6.75 -4.88
N ASN A 71 -17.91 7.92 -4.27
CA ASN A 71 -17.57 9.15 -4.97
C ASN A 71 -16.20 9.07 -5.63
N LEU A 72 -15.18 8.49 -4.95
CA LEU A 72 -13.84 8.27 -5.49
C LEU A 72 -13.89 7.40 -6.76
N LEU A 73 -14.68 6.33 -6.75
CA LEU A 73 -14.87 5.49 -7.95
C LEU A 73 -15.55 6.24 -9.07
N SER A 74 -16.65 6.95 -8.80
CA SER A 74 -17.32 7.77 -9.81
C SER A 74 -16.36 8.79 -10.40
N TYR A 75 -15.64 9.52 -9.56
CA TYR A 75 -14.64 10.48 -9.98
C TYR A 75 -13.53 9.87 -10.87
N THR A 76 -13.08 8.65 -10.52
CA THR A 76 -12.09 7.92 -11.31
C THR A 76 -12.62 7.62 -12.72
N ILE A 77 -13.88 7.18 -12.79
CA ILE A 77 -14.53 6.82 -14.05
C ILE A 77 -14.84 8.06 -14.92
N ASP A 78 -15.24 9.15 -14.29
CA ASP A 78 -15.51 10.41 -14.99
C ASP A 78 -14.25 11.00 -15.64
N ASN A 79 -13.07 10.75 -15.07
CA ASN A 79 -11.79 11.26 -15.59
C ASN A 79 -11.07 10.29 -16.54
N PHE A 80 -11.15 8.97 -16.27
CA PHE A 80 -10.34 7.98 -16.99
C PHE A 80 -11.15 6.80 -17.57
N GLU A 81 -12.48 6.79 -17.42
CA GLU A 81 -13.43 5.78 -17.93
C GLU A 81 -13.25 4.38 -17.33
N ARG A 82 -12.11 4.07 -16.72
CA ARG A 82 -11.75 2.75 -16.20
C ARG A 82 -10.94 2.81 -14.91
N VAL A 83 -10.82 1.68 -14.24
CA VAL A 83 -9.84 1.42 -13.17
C VAL A 83 -9.23 0.03 -13.36
N ASP A 84 -7.90 -0.07 -13.26
CA ASP A 84 -7.14 -1.31 -13.48
C ASP A 84 -6.33 -1.72 -12.27
N ILE A 85 -5.87 -0.73 -11.50
CA ILE A 85 -4.96 -0.90 -10.40
C ILE A 85 -5.52 -0.17 -9.17
N LEU A 86 -5.47 -0.84 -8.01
CA LEU A 86 -5.67 -0.20 -6.71
C LEU A 86 -4.43 -0.41 -5.85
N VAL A 87 -3.92 0.67 -5.26
CA VAL A 87 -2.89 0.62 -4.23
C VAL A 87 -3.47 1.16 -2.92
N ASN A 88 -3.75 0.27 -1.97
CA ASN A 88 -4.14 0.63 -0.62
C ASN A 88 -2.89 1.00 0.19
N ALA A 89 -2.49 2.28 0.17
CA ALA A 89 -1.33 2.79 0.87
C ALA A 89 -1.69 3.73 2.05
N SER A 90 -2.97 4.10 2.18
CA SER A 90 -3.46 4.83 3.36
C SER A 90 -3.42 3.94 4.59
N ARG A 91 -2.61 4.32 5.56
CA ARG A 91 -2.51 3.62 6.84
C ARG A 91 -2.03 4.53 7.95
N GLN A 92 -2.43 4.20 9.16
CA GLN A 92 -1.99 4.86 10.37
C GLN A 92 -1.12 3.93 11.21
N VAL A 93 -0.18 4.52 11.93
CA VAL A 93 0.63 3.88 12.97
C VAL A 93 0.42 4.68 14.25
N ILE A 94 -0.07 4.03 15.28
CA ILE A 94 -0.19 4.60 16.61
C ILE A 94 0.46 3.67 17.62
N THR A 95 0.98 4.24 18.70
CA THR A 95 1.46 3.46 19.83
C THR A 95 0.28 2.86 20.59
N SER A 96 0.46 1.67 21.13
CA SER A 96 -0.55 0.91 21.84
C SER A 96 -0.02 0.52 23.21
N ASP A 97 -0.87 0.62 24.24
CA ASP A 97 -0.61 -0.03 25.52
C ASP A 97 -1.30 -1.40 25.53
N PRO A 98 -0.56 -2.52 25.58
CA PRO A 98 -1.15 -3.86 25.56
C PRO A 98 -1.88 -4.23 26.87
N ILE A 99 -1.73 -3.42 27.92
CA ILE A 99 -2.35 -3.67 29.24
C ILE A 99 -3.63 -2.85 29.42
N ASP A 100 -3.67 -1.62 28.85
CA ASP A 100 -4.85 -0.75 28.96
C ASP A 100 -5.77 -0.90 27.74
N PRO A 101 -6.94 -1.55 27.89
CA PRO A 101 -7.87 -1.73 26.77
C PRO A 101 -8.51 -0.44 26.26
N LYS A 102 -8.29 0.71 26.93
CA LYS A 102 -8.73 2.02 26.46
C LYS A 102 -7.67 2.75 25.64
N ALA A 103 -6.43 2.29 25.72
CA ALA A 103 -5.28 2.85 25.03
C ALA A 103 -4.62 1.86 24.04
N ASP A 104 -5.30 0.77 23.70
CA ASP A 104 -4.77 -0.25 22.80
C ASP A 104 -4.86 0.14 21.31
N GLY A 105 -5.79 1.02 20.93
CA GLY A 105 -5.94 1.54 19.57
C GLY A 105 -6.38 0.50 18.53
N VAL A 106 -6.79 -0.69 18.94
CA VAL A 106 -7.08 -1.83 18.04
C VAL A 106 -8.25 -1.51 17.12
N GLU A 107 -9.37 -1.01 17.66
CA GLU A 107 -10.56 -0.72 16.86
C GLU A 107 -10.30 0.36 15.82
N ASP A 108 -9.58 1.42 16.20
CA ASP A 108 -9.27 2.53 15.30
C ASP A 108 -8.36 2.08 14.17
N LEU A 109 -7.26 1.39 14.47
CA LEU A 109 -6.35 0.91 13.42
C LEU A 109 -6.99 -0.19 12.56
N PHE A 110 -7.86 -1.02 13.14
CA PHE A 110 -8.58 -2.00 12.34
C PHE A 110 -9.54 -1.33 11.37
N ARG A 111 -10.25 -0.30 11.80
CA ARG A 111 -11.14 0.50 10.94
C ARG A 111 -10.36 1.21 9.83
N GLN A 112 -9.27 1.90 10.19
CA GLN A 112 -8.49 2.73 9.26
C GLN A 112 -7.63 1.90 8.30
N ASN A 113 -6.94 0.89 8.79
CA ASN A 113 -5.97 0.14 7.99
C ASN A 113 -6.59 -1.06 7.26
N VAL A 114 -7.60 -1.72 7.86
CA VAL A 114 -8.13 -2.99 7.33
C VAL A 114 -9.48 -2.80 6.65
N LEU A 115 -10.48 -2.26 7.37
CA LEU A 115 -11.85 -2.18 6.85
C LEU A 115 -11.97 -1.18 5.68
N SER A 116 -11.24 -0.06 5.73
CA SER A 116 -11.18 0.90 4.62
C SER A 116 -10.64 0.23 3.34
N ALA A 117 -9.48 -0.44 3.45
CA ALA A 117 -8.87 -1.17 2.34
C ALA A 117 -9.76 -2.30 1.82
N LEU A 118 -10.43 -3.05 2.71
CA LEU A 118 -11.37 -4.09 2.32
C LEU A 118 -12.53 -3.54 1.49
N ARG A 119 -13.18 -2.48 1.97
CA ARG A 119 -14.34 -1.87 1.29
C ARG A 119 -13.96 -1.28 -0.06
N LEU A 120 -12.83 -0.59 -0.12
CA LEU A 120 -12.34 -0.04 -1.38
C LEU A 120 -11.95 -1.15 -2.35
N SER A 121 -11.27 -2.20 -1.90
CA SER A 121 -10.92 -3.36 -2.73
C SER A 121 -12.16 -4.05 -3.32
N GLN A 122 -13.21 -4.25 -2.51
CA GLN A 122 -14.47 -4.83 -2.97
C GLN A 122 -15.17 -3.94 -4.02
N ALA A 123 -15.18 -2.62 -3.78
CA ALA A 123 -15.82 -1.67 -4.69
C ALA A 123 -15.06 -1.57 -6.04
N VAL A 124 -13.71 -1.52 -5.99
CA VAL A 124 -12.86 -1.52 -7.19
C VAL A 124 -12.98 -2.85 -7.94
N ALA A 125 -12.96 -4.00 -7.25
CA ALA A 125 -13.14 -5.30 -7.91
C ALA A 125 -14.48 -5.39 -8.63
N LYS A 126 -15.58 -4.97 -7.98
CA LYS A 126 -16.89 -4.90 -8.61
C LYS A 126 -16.89 -4.03 -9.87
N ARG A 127 -16.17 -2.90 -9.84
CA ARG A 127 -16.05 -2.03 -11.02
C ARG A 127 -15.26 -2.69 -12.14
N ILE A 128 -14.10 -3.32 -11.83
CA ILE A 128 -13.28 -4.05 -12.79
C ILE A 128 -14.10 -5.15 -13.48
N ILE A 129 -14.86 -5.93 -12.73
CA ILE A 129 -15.75 -6.95 -13.27
C ILE A 129 -16.78 -6.34 -14.23
N SER A 130 -17.44 -5.27 -13.80
CA SER A 130 -18.48 -4.61 -14.60
C SER A 130 -17.95 -3.98 -15.89
N GLN A 131 -16.74 -3.38 -15.86
CA GLN A 131 -16.16 -2.73 -17.05
C GLN A 131 -15.60 -3.72 -18.07
N ASN A 132 -15.20 -4.91 -17.63
CA ASN A 132 -14.67 -5.94 -18.53
C ASN A 132 -15.77 -6.78 -19.21
N GLY A 133 -17.00 -6.76 -18.67
CA GLY A 133 -18.16 -7.50 -19.21
C GLY A 133 -17.94 -9.02 -19.22
N ASP A 134 -18.80 -9.72 -19.97
CA ASP A 134 -18.70 -11.19 -20.17
C ASP A 134 -17.60 -11.59 -21.18
N SER A 135 -16.90 -10.63 -21.76
CA SER A 135 -15.81 -10.92 -22.69
C SER A 135 -14.54 -11.31 -21.91
N ALA A 136 -14.36 -12.60 -21.69
CA ALA A 136 -13.10 -13.19 -21.24
C ALA A 136 -12.04 -13.06 -22.34
N GLU A 137 -11.60 -11.84 -22.67
CA GLU A 137 -10.34 -11.64 -23.36
C GLU A 137 -9.23 -11.82 -22.33
N GLU A 138 -8.33 -12.76 -22.58
CA GLU A 138 -7.16 -13.01 -21.74
C GLU A 138 -6.44 -11.68 -21.43
N GLY A 139 -6.23 -11.38 -20.14
CA GLY A 139 -5.49 -10.21 -19.68
C GLY A 139 -6.29 -8.97 -19.32
N LYS A 140 -7.63 -9.01 -19.29
CA LYS A 140 -8.50 -7.90 -18.86
C LYS A 140 -8.79 -7.88 -17.34
N GLY A 141 -8.02 -8.55 -16.52
CA GLY A 141 -8.14 -8.53 -15.08
C GLY A 141 -7.71 -7.20 -14.45
N GLY A 142 -7.50 -7.23 -13.15
CA GLY A 142 -7.02 -6.08 -12.36
C GLY A 142 -5.94 -6.47 -11.37
N SER A 143 -5.32 -5.46 -10.76
CA SER A 143 -4.35 -5.66 -9.69
C SER A 143 -4.66 -4.81 -8.47
N ILE A 144 -4.80 -5.46 -7.31
CA ILE A 144 -4.95 -4.80 -6.02
C ILE A 144 -3.68 -5.05 -5.20
N ILE A 145 -3.08 -3.99 -4.70
CA ILE A 145 -1.84 -4.01 -3.94
C ILE A 145 -2.09 -3.39 -2.58
N ASN A 146 -1.88 -4.16 -1.54
CA ASN A 146 -2.05 -3.71 -0.16
C ASN A 146 -0.69 -3.41 0.46
N LEU A 147 -0.47 -2.22 1.01
CA LEU A 147 0.69 -1.98 1.84
C LEU A 147 0.47 -2.57 3.23
N SER A 148 1.38 -3.45 3.62
CA SER A 148 1.44 -4.09 4.92
C SER A 148 2.75 -3.74 5.62
N SER A 149 3.09 -4.42 6.69
CA SER A 149 4.30 -4.19 7.47
C SER A 149 4.91 -5.50 7.95
N ILE A 150 6.23 -5.51 8.14
CA ILE A 150 6.93 -6.57 8.87
C ILE A 150 6.46 -6.69 10.33
N ALA A 151 5.77 -5.66 10.86
CA ALA A 151 5.13 -5.72 12.17
C ALA A 151 4.08 -6.84 12.29
N ALA A 152 3.60 -7.38 11.17
CA ALA A 152 2.75 -8.58 11.14
C ALA A 152 3.48 -9.84 11.63
N GLU A 153 4.82 -9.88 11.56
CA GLU A 153 5.66 -11.03 11.88
C GLU A 153 6.69 -10.73 12.99
N ARG A 154 7.13 -9.47 13.07
CA ARG A 154 8.09 -8.98 14.08
C ARG A 154 7.40 -7.94 14.95
N THR A 155 7.02 -8.35 16.15
CA THR A 155 6.27 -7.50 17.08
C THR A 155 7.18 -6.55 17.85
N HIS A 156 6.64 -5.38 18.18
CA HIS A 156 7.22 -4.44 19.12
C HIS A 156 6.22 -4.21 20.26
N PRO A 157 6.65 -4.11 21.53
CA PRO A 157 5.74 -3.98 22.67
C PRO A 157 4.68 -2.90 22.53
N ASN A 158 5.04 -1.76 21.94
CA ASN A 158 4.16 -0.60 21.78
C ASN A 158 3.40 -0.57 20.45
N LEU A 159 3.38 -1.66 19.67
CA LEU A 159 2.74 -1.72 18.35
C LEU A 159 1.69 -2.83 18.24
N LEU A 160 0.98 -3.15 19.33
CA LEU A 160 -0.04 -4.21 19.36
C LEU A 160 -1.07 -4.02 18.24
N ALA A 161 -1.77 -2.89 18.21
CA ALA A 161 -2.81 -2.61 17.22
C ALA A 161 -2.27 -2.59 15.78
N TYR A 162 -1.08 -2.04 15.58
CA TYR A 162 -0.45 -1.98 14.27
C TYR A 162 -0.03 -3.37 13.77
N SER A 163 0.50 -4.22 14.64
CA SER A 163 0.84 -5.61 14.33
C SER A 163 -0.40 -6.43 13.99
N LEU A 164 -1.47 -6.30 14.78
CA LEU A 164 -2.75 -6.97 14.53
C LEU A 164 -3.37 -6.53 13.19
N SER A 165 -3.42 -5.22 12.91
CA SER A 165 -3.97 -4.71 11.66
C SER A 165 -3.13 -5.12 10.45
N SER A 166 -1.80 -5.17 10.57
CA SER A 166 -0.90 -5.65 9.52
C SER A 166 -1.07 -7.14 9.24
N ALA A 167 -1.21 -7.97 10.28
CA ALA A 167 -1.47 -9.40 10.13
C ALA A 167 -2.85 -9.66 9.49
N ALA A 168 -3.87 -8.89 9.90
CA ALA A 168 -5.20 -8.92 9.28
C ALA A 168 -5.16 -8.52 7.81
N MET A 169 -4.37 -7.50 7.44
CA MET A 169 -4.15 -7.09 6.04
C MET A 169 -3.55 -8.24 5.22
N ASN A 170 -2.55 -8.94 5.74
CA ASN A 170 -1.94 -10.09 5.08
C ASN A 170 -2.97 -11.20 4.82
N GLN A 171 -3.81 -11.51 5.81
CA GLN A 171 -4.85 -12.52 5.64
C GLN A 171 -5.99 -12.06 4.72
N MET A 172 -6.40 -10.80 4.80
CA MET A 172 -7.37 -10.21 3.88
C MET A 172 -6.88 -10.30 2.42
N THR A 173 -5.60 -10.02 2.18
CA THR A 173 -4.97 -10.16 0.87
C THR A 173 -5.14 -11.57 0.30
N ARG A 174 -4.83 -12.61 1.09
CA ARG A 174 -4.99 -14.02 0.67
C ARG A 174 -6.45 -14.37 0.39
N SER A 175 -7.36 -13.93 1.26
CA SER A 175 -8.80 -14.21 1.12
C SER A 175 -9.39 -13.55 -0.12
N LEU A 176 -9.04 -12.29 -0.39
CA LEU A 176 -9.50 -11.57 -1.58
C LEU A 176 -8.86 -12.13 -2.85
N ALA A 177 -7.61 -12.56 -2.82
CA ALA A 177 -6.94 -13.20 -3.94
C ALA A 177 -7.69 -14.45 -4.43
N VAL A 178 -8.13 -15.29 -3.50
CA VAL A 178 -8.94 -16.48 -3.83
C VAL A 178 -10.34 -16.08 -4.31
N GLY A 179 -10.98 -15.12 -3.62
CA GLY A 179 -12.34 -14.69 -3.95
C GLY A 179 -12.48 -13.94 -5.27
N PHE A 180 -11.41 -13.32 -5.78
CA PHE A 180 -11.43 -12.55 -7.02
C PHE A 180 -10.77 -13.26 -8.20
N ALA A 181 -10.19 -14.44 -7.98
CA ALA A 181 -9.41 -15.16 -9.00
C ALA A 181 -10.23 -15.52 -10.25
N GLU A 182 -11.51 -15.89 -10.08
CA GLU A 182 -12.40 -16.20 -11.22
C GLU A 182 -12.65 -15.01 -12.17
N HIS A 183 -12.30 -13.79 -11.72
CA HIS A 183 -12.42 -12.55 -12.49
C HIS A 183 -11.07 -12.00 -12.96
N ASP A 184 -10.00 -12.80 -12.90
CA ASP A 184 -8.62 -12.41 -13.24
C ASP A 184 -8.11 -11.21 -12.44
N ILE A 185 -8.65 -10.93 -11.25
CA ILE A 185 -8.19 -9.88 -10.36
C ILE A 185 -7.18 -10.47 -9.38
N ARG A 186 -5.94 -10.02 -9.47
CA ARG A 186 -4.87 -10.40 -8.55
C ARG A 186 -4.85 -9.49 -7.33
N VAL A 187 -4.65 -10.06 -6.15
CA VAL A 187 -4.52 -9.31 -4.91
C VAL A 187 -3.24 -9.73 -4.20
N ASN A 188 -2.33 -8.80 -3.99
CA ASN A 188 -1.06 -9.06 -3.32
C ASN A 188 -0.79 -7.98 -2.27
N ALA A 189 0.15 -8.23 -1.36
CA ALA A 189 0.61 -7.26 -0.40
C ALA A 189 2.13 -7.04 -0.49
N ILE A 190 2.56 -5.85 -0.05
CA ILE A 190 3.97 -5.52 0.17
C ILE A 190 4.14 -5.28 1.67
N ALA A 191 4.82 -6.17 2.36
CA ALA A 191 5.20 -5.99 3.75
C ALA A 191 6.48 -5.16 3.83
N ILE A 192 6.37 -3.96 4.38
CA ILE A 192 7.45 -2.97 4.38
C ILE A 192 8.14 -2.99 5.75
N GLY A 193 9.47 -2.91 5.74
CA GLY A 193 10.26 -2.70 6.94
C GLY A 193 11.48 -1.86 6.66
N SER A 194 11.78 -0.91 7.57
CA SER A 194 12.96 -0.04 7.48
C SER A 194 13.06 0.76 6.16
N VAL A 195 11.92 1.30 5.70
CA VAL A 195 11.85 2.18 4.54
C VAL A 195 11.74 3.62 5.00
N ILE A 196 12.57 4.48 4.47
CA ILE A 196 12.57 5.91 4.78
C ILE A 196 11.26 6.51 4.24
N SER A 197 10.44 7.01 5.16
CA SER A 197 9.24 7.78 4.88
C SER A 197 9.36 9.13 5.57
N ALA A 198 8.62 10.14 5.14
CA ALA A 198 8.64 11.46 5.76
C ALA A 198 8.41 11.43 7.29
N ASN A 199 7.60 10.47 7.77
CA ASN A 199 7.39 10.29 9.20
C ASN A 199 8.61 9.68 9.89
N LEU A 200 9.26 8.70 9.25
CA LEU A 200 10.47 8.08 9.78
C LEU A 200 11.64 9.08 9.77
N GLU A 201 11.81 9.88 8.70
CA GLU A 201 12.83 10.94 8.63
C GLU A 201 12.72 11.92 9.81
N ARG A 202 11.48 12.32 10.16
CA ARG A 202 11.26 13.19 11.31
C ARG A 202 11.65 12.53 12.63
N LEU A 203 11.30 11.25 12.82
CA LEU A 203 11.67 10.51 14.03
C LEU A 203 13.18 10.31 14.12
N LEU A 204 13.86 10.00 13.01
CA LEU A 204 15.32 9.86 12.97
C LEU A 204 16.05 11.16 13.23
N ALA A 205 15.44 12.32 12.88
CA ALA A 205 16.01 13.64 13.19
C ALA A 205 15.91 14.00 14.69
N GLU A 206 15.04 13.33 15.44
CA GLU A 206 14.86 13.52 16.89
C GLU A 206 15.69 12.53 17.71
N GLU A 207 16.12 11.38 17.13
CA GLU A 207 16.81 10.28 17.84
C GLU A 207 17.99 9.74 16.98
N ASP A 208 19.16 10.30 17.17
CA ASP A 208 20.40 9.96 16.41
C ASP A 208 20.78 8.46 16.49
N GLU A 209 20.52 7.79 17.61
CA GLU A 209 20.85 6.38 17.81
C GLU A 209 19.89 5.43 17.09
N MET A 210 18.64 5.84 16.84
CA MET A 210 17.61 5.01 16.22
C MET A 210 17.99 4.58 14.79
N GLU A 211 18.58 5.47 14.01
CA GLU A 211 18.98 5.14 12.63
C GLU A 211 20.08 4.05 12.63
N GLU A 212 21.07 4.17 13.51
CA GLU A 212 22.17 3.20 13.62
C GLU A 212 21.65 1.83 14.08
N GLU A 213 20.74 1.79 15.06
CA GLU A 213 20.07 0.57 15.50
C GLU A 213 19.27 -0.10 14.38
N MET A 214 18.51 0.69 13.61
CA MET A 214 17.74 0.17 12.48
C MET A 214 18.65 -0.37 11.37
N ARG A 215 19.77 0.28 11.09
CA ARG A 215 20.78 -0.18 10.12
C ARG A 215 21.43 -1.48 10.60
N ALA A 216 21.82 -1.55 11.87
CA ALA A 216 22.43 -2.73 12.48
C ALA A 216 21.47 -3.93 12.47
N ALA A 217 20.17 -3.69 12.65
CA ALA A 217 19.13 -4.72 12.58
C ALA A 217 18.75 -5.13 11.15
N THR A 218 19.33 -4.51 10.12
CA THR A 218 19.01 -4.78 8.71
C THR A 218 20.21 -5.43 8.01
N PRO A 219 20.17 -6.68 7.54
CA PRO A 219 21.29 -7.37 6.91
C PRO A 219 21.93 -6.62 5.75
N LEU A 220 21.16 -5.88 4.94
CA LEU A 220 21.71 -5.02 3.88
C LEU A 220 22.41 -3.76 4.40
N GLY A 221 22.46 -3.52 5.72
CA GLY A 221 23.21 -2.46 6.38
C GLY A 221 22.72 -1.03 6.12
N ARG A 222 21.50 -0.87 5.61
CA ARG A 222 20.91 0.44 5.30
C ARG A 222 19.40 0.42 5.43
N LEU A 223 18.81 1.59 5.50
CA LEU A 223 17.38 1.76 5.29
C LEU A 223 17.08 1.79 3.78
N ALA A 224 15.91 1.32 3.38
CA ALA A 224 15.48 1.38 1.99
C ALA A 224 14.95 2.77 1.64
N ASP A 225 15.16 3.18 0.40
CA ASP A 225 14.47 4.31 -0.19
C ASP A 225 13.06 3.90 -0.63
N ALA A 226 12.11 4.85 -0.64
CA ALA A 226 10.74 4.58 -1.08
C ALA A 226 10.65 4.05 -2.52
N SER A 227 11.63 4.38 -3.39
CA SER A 227 11.71 3.89 -4.77
C SER A 227 11.82 2.36 -4.87
N GLU A 228 12.40 1.69 -3.86
CA GLU A 228 12.52 0.23 -3.84
C GLU A 228 11.16 -0.45 -3.63
N VAL A 229 10.27 0.20 -2.87
CA VAL A 229 8.86 -0.22 -2.74
C VAL A 229 8.09 0.05 -4.02
N CYS A 230 8.34 1.19 -4.68
CA CYS A 230 7.67 1.57 -5.92
C CYS A 230 7.91 0.56 -7.06
N GLN A 231 9.12 0.05 -7.21
CA GLN A 231 9.44 -0.97 -8.22
C GLN A 231 8.71 -2.29 -7.95
N THR A 232 8.62 -2.70 -6.67
CA THR A 232 7.84 -3.86 -6.27
C THR A 232 6.35 -3.65 -6.55
N ALA A 233 5.82 -2.47 -6.28
CA ALA A 233 4.43 -2.11 -6.60
C ALA A 233 4.18 -2.15 -8.11
N GLN A 234 5.09 -1.62 -8.94
CA GLN A 234 4.98 -1.68 -10.40
C GLN A 234 5.02 -3.12 -10.92
N TYR A 235 5.90 -3.98 -10.37
CA TYR A 235 5.91 -5.39 -10.69
C TYR A 235 4.54 -6.03 -10.44
N LEU A 236 3.98 -5.83 -9.25
CA LEU A 236 2.67 -6.39 -8.88
C LEU A 236 1.51 -5.79 -9.70
N ALA A 237 1.61 -4.54 -10.13
CA ALA A 237 0.62 -3.87 -10.98
C ALA A 237 0.66 -4.33 -12.44
N SER A 238 1.78 -4.87 -12.89
CA SER A 238 2.05 -5.21 -14.29
C SER A 238 1.75 -6.67 -14.63
N ASP A 239 1.79 -6.98 -15.92
CA ASP A 239 1.59 -8.33 -16.43
C ASP A 239 2.79 -9.27 -16.13
N ALA A 240 3.95 -8.71 -15.69
CA ALA A 240 5.09 -9.50 -15.21
C ALA A 240 4.73 -10.37 -13.99
N SER A 241 3.67 -10.01 -13.25
CA SER A 241 3.14 -10.76 -12.11
C SER A 241 1.80 -11.47 -12.42
N SER A 242 1.51 -11.77 -13.69
CA SER A 242 0.22 -12.36 -14.11
C SER A 242 -0.15 -13.67 -13.39
N PHE A 243 0.83 -14.42 -12.90
CA PHE A 243 0.63 -15.67 -12.15
C PHE A 243 0.95 -15.53 -10.65
N VAL A 244 0.95 -14.29 -10.14
CA VAL A 244 1.24 -13.97 -8.73
C VAL A 244 0.01 -13.36 -8.08
N THR A 245 -0.64 -14.11 -7.19
CA THR A 245 -1.78 -13.63 -6.39
C THR A 245 -1.73 -14.24 -4.98
N GLY A 246 -2.27 -13.52 -3.99
CA GLY A 246 -2.28 -13.93 -2.58
C GLY A 246 -0.92 -13.86 -1.88
N GLN A 247 0.10 -13.26 -2.52
CA GLN A 247 1.44 -13.19 -1.96
C GLN A 247 1.63 -11.94 -1.10
N VAL A 248 2.46 -12.10 -0.07
CA VAL A 248 2.97 -10.99 0.75
C VAL A 248 4.47 -10.90 0.45
N LEU A 249 4.85 -9.92 -0.37
CA LEU A 249 6.25 -9.68 -0.72
C LEU A 249 6.88 -8.78 0.34
N THR A 250 7.90 -9.29 1.02
CA THR A 250 8.62 -8.53 2.06
C THR A 250 9.74 -7.72 1.43
N VAL A 251 9.73 -6.40 1.70
CA VAL A 251 10.75 -5.43 1.30
C VAL A 251 11.32 -4.80 2.57
N ASP A 252 12.35 -5.44 3.14
CA ASP A 252 12.87 -5.11 4.47
C ASP A 252 14.39 -5.24 4.62
N GLY A 253 15.12 -5.48 3.52
CA GLY A 253 16.57 -5.68 3.55
C GLY A 253 17.02 -6.91 4.34
N GLY A 254 16.12 -7.89 4.56
CA GLY A 254 16.38 -9.11 5.30
C GLY A 254 16.13 -9.01 6.82
N ARG A 255 15.57 -7.89 7.30
CA ARG A 255 15.37 -7.64 8.74
C ARG A 255 14.54 -8.72 9.44
N THR A 256 13.53 -9.28 8.79
CA THR A 256 12.70 -10.36 9.37
C THR A 256 13.43 -11.70 9.48
N LEU A 257 14.50 -11.89 8.71
CA LEU A 257 15.29 -13.13 8.68
C LEU A 257 16.47 -13.11 9.66
N PHE A 258 16.83 -11.91 10.13
CA PHE A 258 18.03 -11.70 10.93
C PHE A 258 17.83 -12.14 12.37
N ASP A 259 18.76 -12.98 12.88
CA ASP A 259 18.91 -13.26 14.30
C ASP A 259 19.83 -12.20 14.92
N PRO A 260 19.37 -11.39 15.88
CA PRO A 260 20.18 -10.35 16.49
C PRO A 260 21.32 -10.87 17.36
N LEU A 261 21.39 -12.17 17.63
CA LEU A 261 22.47 -12.76 18.42
C LEU A 261 23.75 -12.86 17.59
N ASN A 262 24.73 -12.03 17.91
CA ASN A 262 26.04 -11.97 17.24
C ASN A 262 27.00 -13.11 17.61
N LYS A 263 26.63 -14.03 18.51
CA LYS A 263 27.46 -15.17 18.93
C LYS A 263 26.72 -16.46 18.68
N VAL A 264 27.27 -17.29 17.81
CA VAL A 264 26.89 -18.69 17.66
C VAL A 264 27.76 -19.48 18.64
N GLU A 265 27.27 -19.68 19.87
CA GLU A 265 27.82 -20.66 20.78
C GLU A 265 26.87 -21.87 20.77
N HIS A 266 27.32 -22.95 20.14
CA HIS A 266 26.67 -24.27 20.20
C HIS A 266 27.34 -25.13 21.26
#